data_ec459a0e9c4b23f0fcb080c844076c0a
#
_entry.id   ec459a0e9c4b23f0fcb080c844076c0a
#
_cell.length_a   1.000
_cell.length_b   1.000
_cell.length_c   1.000
_cell.angle_alpha   90.00
_cell.angle_beta   90.00
_cell.angle_gamma   90.00
#
_symmetry.space_group_name_H-M   'P 1'
#
loop_
_entity.id
_entity.type
_entity.pdbx_description
1 polymer ?
#
loop_
_entity_poly.entity_id
_entity_poly.type
_entity_poly.pdbx_seq_one_letter_code
_entity_poly.pdbx_strand_id
1 'polypeptide(L)'
;MKTPLLALLAGFALVGCQTSETAPAKGAPVATPAKAVPAQRNLAVGATPESVTKGFGGKYFVTLMGTSRKAGDGDGKIVKVDGDKVTTLTEGLDDPKGIVFVGNRLITADFDKVWSIDAKGKKTLLAGPSAFPTPPTFLNDVVVSPDKKSVLITDMGAVTKMRGADGKLFEINSAEHKAIPVIARVFQVTLDGKVTEVIAPTPKMLNPNGIDVLANGRIRIAEFFTGDVLEYNKGKWKTIAKGHRSGDGIVHDSKGRFYVSEVFTGRVTRYEADGSAPKELGQGLKAAADHFLDEKAGVLIVPDSKAGELVFLAL
;
A
#
# COMPACT_ATOMS: atom_id res chain seq x y z
N MET A 1 -22.55 -76.50 -8.96
CA MET A 1 -23.13 -77.28 -10.08
C MET A 1 -22.85 -76.48 -11.34
N LYS A 2 -21.93 -77.00 -12.15
CA LYS A 2 -21.84 -77.06 -13.62
C LYS A 2 -22.00 -75.74 -14.41
N THR A 3 -20.85 -75.28 -14.92
CA THR A 3 -20.64 -74.58 -16.22
C THR A 3 -21.39 -75.29 -17.37
N PRO A 4 -21.63 -74.67 -18.54
CA PRO A 4 -20.56 -74.64 -19.54
C PRO A 4 -20.44 -73.37 -20.40
N LEU A 5 -19.24 -73.15 -20.82
CA LEU A 5 -18.54 -72.70 -21.97
C LEU A 5 -19.27 -72.85 -23.31
N LEU A 6 -19.36 -71.80 -24.16
CA LEU A 6 -19.43 -72.02 -25.61
C LEU A 6 -18.70 -70.89 -26.33
N ALA A 7 -17.71 -71.28 -27.11
CA ALA A 7 -16.97 -70.46 -28.07
C ALA A 7 -17.63 -70.55 -29.43
N LEU A 8 -17.60 -69.45 -30.24
CA LEU A 8 -17.65 -69.56 -31.71
C LEU A 8 -17.03 -68.33 -32.38
N LEU A 9 -15.93 -68.55 -32.97
CA LEU A 9 -15.39 -68.28 -34.34
C LEU A 9 -15.75 -67.01 -35.10
N ALA A 10 -14.71 -66.26 -35.37
CA ALA A 10 -14.14 -65.61 -36.54
C ALA A 10 -15.03 -65.23 -37.76
N GLY A 11 -14.90 -64.00 -38.16
CA GLY A 11 -15.25 -63.47 -39.49
C GLY A 11 -14.40 -62.26 -39.83
N PHE A 12 -13.36 -62.48 -40.63
CA PHE A 12 -12.56 -61.40 -41.26
C PHE A 12 -13.37 -60.78 -42.39
N ALA A 13 -13.58 -59.46 -42.36
CA ALA A 13 -13.94 -58.63 -43.52
C ALA A 13 -12.95 -57.49 -43.66
N LEU A 14 -12.11 -57.60 -44.68
CA LEU A 14 -11.26 -56.55 -45.22
C LEU A 14 -12.16 -55.50 -45.89
N VAL A 15 -12.16 -54.25 -45.34
CA VAL A 15 -12.67 -53.07 -46.02
C VAL A 15 -11.54 -52.06 -46.19
N GLY A 16 -11.30 -51.68 -47.42
CA GLY A 16 -10.19 -50.86 -47.86
C GLY A 16 -10.15 -49.46 -47.25
N CYS A 17 -8.95 -49.05 -46.92
CA CYS A 17 -8.60 -47.73 -46.44
C CYS A 17 -8.58 -46.76 -47.65
N GLN A 18 -9.54 -45.86 -47.75
CA GLN A 18 -9.43 -44.64 -48.55
C GLN A 18 -8.84 -43.55 -47.67
N THR A 19 -7.62 -43.17 -47.96
CA THR A 19 -6.95 -42.01 -47.38
C THR A 19 -7.52 -40.74 -48.02
N SER A 20 -8.36 -40.00 -47.26
CA SER A 20 -8.68 -38.62 -47.59
C SER A 20 -7.61 -37.73 -47.01
N GLU A 21 -6.77 -37.14 -47.90
CA GLU A 21 -5.88 -36.01 -47.54
C GLU A 21 -6.73 -34.82 -47.13
N THR A 22 -6.76 -34.52 -45.83
CA THR A 22 -7.24 -33.21 -45.34
C THR A 22 -6.13 -32.20 -45.38
N ALA A 23 -6.33 -31.09 -46.11
CA ALA A 23 -5.41 -29.95 -46.18
C ALA A 23 -5.08 -29.41 -44.79
N PRO A 24 -3.88 -28.89 -44.54
CA PRO A 24 -3.49 -28.37 -43.21
C PRO A 24 -4.31 -27.13 -42.89
N ALA A 25 -4.97 -27.16 -41.74
CA ALA A 25 -5.66 -26.01 -41.15
C ALA A 25 -4.67 -24.86 -40.96
N LYS A 26 -4.96 -23.65 -41.47
CA LYS A 26 -4.19 -22.44 -41.23
C LYS A 26 -3.97 -22.29 -39.74
N GLY A 27 -2.69 -22.28 -39.31
CA GLY A 27 -2.28 -22.18 -37.91
C GLY A 27 -2.90 -20.95 -37.23
N ALA A 28 -3.50 -21.18 -36.10
CA ALA A 28 -3.89 -20.12 -35.17
C ALA A 28 -2.64 -19.28 -34.82
N PRO A 29 -2.76 -17.95 -34.65
CA PRO A 29 -1.62 -17.13 -34.29
C PRO A 29 -1.02 -17.63 -32.99
N VAL A 30 0.25 -18.02 -33.04
CA VAL A 30 1.04 -18.37 -31.84
C VAL A 30 1.09 -17.12 -30.96
N ALA A 31 0.42 -17.16 -29.81
CA ALA A 31 0.49 -16.09 -28.83
C ALA A 31 1.97 -15.91 -28.44
N THR A 32 2.51 -14.73 -28.71
CA THR A 32 3.86 -14.37 -28.26
C THR A 32 3.90 -14.56 -26.75
N PRO A 33 4.86 -15.33 -26.17
CA PRO A 33 4.93 -15.51 -24.73
C PRO A 33 5.08 -14.14 -24.09
N ALA A 34 4.20 -13.81 -23.16
CA ALA A 34 4.30 -12.61 -22.36
C ALA A 34 5.69 -12.60 -21.69
N LYS A 35 6.44 -11.51 -21.87
CA LYS A 35 7.77 -11.35 -21.30
C LYS A 35 7.63 -11.53 -19.78
N ALA A 36 8.30 -12.52 -19.20
CA ALA A 36 8.23 -12.79 -17.77
C ALA A 36 8.60 -11.51 -17.02
N VAL A 37 7.69 -11.02 -16.16
CA VAL A 37 7.96 -9.87 -15.31
C VAL A 37 9.06 -10.33 -14.33
N PRO A 38 10.19 -9.59 -14.18
CA PRO A 38 11.19 -9.91 -13.18
C PRO A 38 10.52 -10.00 -11.80
N ALA A 39 10.93 -10.95 -10.96
CA ALA A 39 10.36 -11.10 -9.62
C ALA A 39 10.51 -9.81 -8.78
N GLN A 40 11.55 -9.02 -9.05
CA GLN A 40 11.81 -7.71 -8.45
C GLN A 40 12.56 -6.81 -9.42
N ARG A 41 12.19 -5.52 -9.46
CA ARG A 41 12.89 -4.46 -10.19
C ARG A 41 13.03 -3.25 -9.28
N ASN A 42 14.21 -2.63 -9.24
CA ASN A 42 14.50 -1.43 -8.47
C ASN A 42 14.69 -0.23 -9.41
N LEU A 43 14.25 0.95 -8.97
CA LEU A 43 14.41 2.22 -9.65
C LEU A 43 14.77 3.32 -8.66
N ALA A 44 15.93 3.94 -8.82
CA ALA A 44 16.31 5.09 -8.00
C ALA A 44 15.38 6.28 -8.26
N VAL A 45 14.82 6.87 -7.20
CA VAL A 45 13.86 8.00 -7.28
C VAL A 45 14.32 9.22 -6.50
N GLY A 46 15.31 9.10 -5.64
CA GLY A 46 15.83 10.15 -4.77
C GLY A 46 15.81 9.75 -3.30
N ALA A 47 16.36 10.61 -2.45
CA ALA A 47 16.48 10.32 -1.04
C ALA A 47 15.12 10.26 -0.33
N THR A 48 15.00 9.33 0.61
CA THR A 48 13.86 9.21 1.53
C THR A 48 12.47 9.12 0.88
N PRO A 49 12.25 8.25 -0.16
CA PRO A 49 10.92 8.02 -0.67
C PRO A 49 10.03 7.39 0.41
N GLU A 50 8.78 7.84 0.49
CA GLU A 50 7.89 7.39 1.56
C GLU A 50 6.63 6.73 1.03
N SER A 51 5.88 7.39 0.14
CA SER A 51 4.65 6.83 -0.42
C SER A 51 4.63 6.97 -1.94
N VAL A 52 3.83 6.15 -2.60
CA VAL A 52 3.68 6.13 -4.05
C VAL A 52 2.23 5.93 -4.45
N THR A 53 1.79 6.63 -5.50
CA THR A 53 0.46 6.43 -6.10
C THR A 53 0.54 6.48 -7.62
N LYS A 54 -0.46 5.91 -8.30
CA LYS A 54 -0.64 6.06 -9.74
C LYS A 54 -1.62 7.19 -10.02
N GLY A 55 -1.22 8.17 -10.84
CA GLY A 55 -1.99 9.38 -11.07
C GLY A 55 -2.05 9.81 -12.53
N PHE A 56 -1.84 11.10 -12.77
CA PHE A 56 -1.95 11.73 -14.09
C PHE A 56 -1.26 10.94 -15.20
N GLY A 57 -1.99 10.67 -16.28
CA GLY A 57 -1.48 9.93 -17.44
C GLY A 57 -1.02 8.51 -17.12
N GLY A 58 -1.48 7.92 -16.02
CA GLY A 58 -1.09 6.56 -15.60
C GLY A 58 0.35 6.44 -15.10
N LYS A 59 1.00 7.57 -14.76
CA LYS A 59 2.36 7.64 -14.21
C LYS A 59 2.33 7.45 -12.70
N TYR A 60 3.48 7.10 -12.10
CA TYR A 60 3.60 7.04 -10.65
C TYR A 60 4.10 8.37 -10.09
N PHE A 61 3.68 8.68 -8.88
CA PHE A 61 4.06 9.88 -8.13
C PHE A 61 4.50 9.44 -6.75
N VAL A 62 5.67 9.93 -6.32
CA VAL A 62 6.36 9.50 -5.11
C VAL A 62 6.65 10.70 -4.24
N THR A 63 6.30 10.63 -2.98
CA THR A 63 6.72 11.59 -1.97
C THR A 63 8.15 11.32 -1.54
N LEU A 64 8.96 12.37 -1.47
CA LEU A 64 10.29 12.36 -0.89
C LEU A 64 10.29 13.29 0.32
N MET A 65 10.50 12.73 1.51
CA MET A 65 10.33 13.41 2.80
C MET A 65 11.32 14.55 3.07
N GLY A 66 12.41 14.63 2.31
CA GLY A 66 13.51 15.52 2.68
C GLY A 66 14.41 14.92 3.77
N THR A 67 15.25 15.75 4.38
CA THR A 67 16.26 15.31 5.34
C THR A 67 16.02 15.80 6.75
N SER A 68 15.39 16.95 6.92
CA SER A 68 15.24 17.60 8.23
C SER A 68 13.98 17.19 8.96
N ARG A 69 12.91 16.83 8.24
CA ARG A 69 11.63 16.35 8.77
C ARG A 69 11.02 17.26 9.83
N LYS A 70 10.97 18.55 9.54
CA LYS A 70 10.42 19.58 10.44
C LYS A 70 9.36 20.39 9.72
N ALA A 71 8.38 20.84 10.46
CA ALA A 71 7.41 21.81 9.93
C ALA A 71 8.13 23.09 9.48
N GLY A 72 7.85 23.54 8.24
CA GLY A 72 8.36 24.78 7.69
C GLY A 72 9.78 24.71 7.11
N ASP A 73 10.38 23.51 6.96
CA ASP A 73 11.73 23.39 6.38
C ASP A 73 11.73 23.38 4.83
N GLY A 74 10.63 22.96 4.22
CA GLY A 74 10.42 23.05 2.78
C GLY A 74 11.35 22.20 1.91
N ASP A 75 12.02 21.19 2.47
CA ASP A 75 12.99 20.35 1.74
C ASP A 75 12.38 19.10 1.11
N GLY A 76 11.10 18.83 1.39
CA GLY A 76 10.33 17.73 0.80
C GLY A 76 9.81 18.03 -0.60
N LYS A 77 9.53 17.00 -1.38
CA LYS A 77 9.03 17.12 -2.76
C LYS A 77 8.25 15.90 -3.23
N ILE A 78 7.59 16.04 -4.38
CA ILE A 78 6.98 14.94 -5.10
C ILE A 78 7.66 14.79 -6.45
N VAL A 79 8.07 13.57 -6.79
CA VAL A 79 8.61 13.24 -8.09
C VAL A 79 7.60 12.43 -8.90
N LYS A 80 7.64 12.62 -10.23
CA LYS A 80 6.90 11.84 -11.22
C LYS A 80 7.82 10.81 -11.83
N VAL A 81 7.35 9.58 -11.93
CA VAL A 81 8.03 8.43 -12.54
C VAL A 81 7.28 8.03 -13.81
N ASP A 82 7.97 8.09 -14.95
CA ASP A 82 7.49 7.71 -16.28
C ASP A 82 8.44 6.70 -16.91
N GLY A 83 8.14 5.42 -16.80
CA GLY A 83 9.10 4.36 -17.11
C GLY A 83 10.29 4.41 -16.15
N ASP A 84 11.49 4.69 -16.69
CA ASP A 84 12.72 4.89 -15.92
C ASP A 84 13.06 6.37 -15.68
N LYS A 85 12.27 7.28 -16.26
CA LYS A 85 12.49 8.71 -16.12
C LYS A 85 11.85 9.25 -14.86
N VAL A 86 12.67 9.84 -13.99
CA VAL A 86 12.24 10.52 -12.76
C VAL A 86 12.37 12.03 -12.93
N THR A 87 11.32 12.79 -12.63
CA THR A 87 11.31 14.26 -12.71
C THR A 87 10.56 14.85 -11.54
N THR A 88 11.04 15.96 -10.98
CA THR A 88 10.32 16.70 -9.95
C THR A 88 9.01 17.25 -10.50
N LEU A 89 7.90 17.00 -9.79
CA LEU A 89 6.60 17.60 -10.07
C LEU A 89 6.40 18.88 -9.25
N THR A 90 6.69 18.81 -7.95
CA THR A 90 6.56 19.95 -7.02
C THR A 90 7.54 19.81 -5.87
N GLU A 91 7.93 20.91 -5.26
CA GLU A 91 8.87 21.01 -4.14
C GLU A 91 8.41 22.04 -3.11
N GLY A 92 9.17 22.20 -2.03
CA GLY A 92 8.79 23.08 -0.92
C GLY A 92 7.65 22.49 -0.08
N LEU A 93 7.64 21.18 0.12
CA LEU A 93 6.86 20.46 1.13
C LEU A 93 7.75 20.26 2.36
N ASP A 94 7.14 20.04 3.52
CA ASP A 94 7.90 19.92 4.77
C ASP A 94 8.36 18.47 4.98
N ASP A 95 7.44 17.54 5.19
CA ASP A 95 7.70 16.11 5.39
C ASP A 95 6.56 15.31 4.74
N PRO A 96 6.43 15.36 3.37
CA PRO A 96 5.31 14.75 2.67
C PRO A 96 5.36 13.22 2.80
N LYS A 97 4.26 12.65 3.26
CA LYS A 97 4.10 11.23 3.50
C LYS A 97 3.08 10.61 2.56
N GLY A 98 2.01 10.03 3.05
CA GLY A 98 1.00 9.39 2.24
C GLY A 98 0.53 10.24 1.06
N ILE A 99 0.34 9.62 -0.10
CA ILE A 99 -0.11 10.28 -1.32
C ILE A 99 -1.15 9.45 -2.07
N VAL A 100 -2.24 10.07 -2.49
CA VAL A 100 -3.27 9.42 -3.30
C VAL A 100 -3.67 10.28 -4.50
N PHE A 101 -4.26 9.65 -5.51
CA PHE A 101 -4.84 10.33 -6.67
C PHE A 101 -6.35 10.21 -6.66
N VAL A 102 -7.05 11.33 -6.53
CA VAL A 102 -8.52 11.39 -6.52
C VAL A 102 -9.02 12.72 -7.08
N GLY A 103 -10.16 12.73 -7.75
CA GLY A 103 -10.75 13.95 -8.27
C GLY A 103 -9.83 14.73 -9.23
N ASN A 104 -9.03 14.03 -10.03
CA ASN A 104 -8.03 14.60 -10.95
C ASN A 104 -6.98 15.50 -10.26
N ARG A 105 -6.57 15.13 -9.05
CA ARG A 105 -5.51 15.77 -8.26
C ARG A 105 -4.77 14.78 -7.40
N LEU A 106 -3.54 15.07 -7.02
CA LEU A 106 -2.85 14.37 -5.96
C LEU A 106 -3.21 15.04 -4.63
N ILE A 107 -3.44 14.22 -3.61
CA ILE A 107 -3.61 14.69 -2.22
C ILE A 107 -2.50 14.05 -1.41
N THR A 108 -1.79 14.84 -0.60
CA THR A 108 -0.73 14.35 0.28
C THR A 108 -0.84 14.96 1.67
N ALA A 109 -0.55 14.15 2.68
CA ALA A 109 -0.30 14.61 4.04
C ALA A 109 1.14 15.14 4.14
N ASP A 110 1.33 16.26 4.82
CA ASP A 110 2.60 16.94 4.93
C ASP A 110 2.75 17.53 6.33
N PHE A 111 3.31 16.75 7.24
CA PHE A 111 3.47 17.05 8.64
C PHE A 111 2.14 17.37 9.37
N ASP A 112 1.67 18.61 9.30
CA ASP A 112 0.44 19.11 9.92
C ASP A 112 -0.58 19.69 8.92
N LYS A 113 -0.32 19.50 7.62
CA LYS A 113 -1.06 20.06 6.50
C LYS A 113 -1.49 18.99 5.53
N VAL A 114 -2.51 19.28 4.76
CA VAL A 114 -2.93 18.46 3.61
C VAL A 114 -2.90 19.33 2.36
N TRP A 115 -2.17 18.87 1.35
CA TRP A 115 -2.04 19.57 0.08
C TRP A 115 -2.81 18.89 -1.03
N SER A 116 -3.36 19.70 -1.92
CA SER A 116 -3.88 19.30 -3.22
C SER A 116 -2.92 19.78 -4.31
N ILE A 117 -2.50 18.88 -5.21
CA ILE A 117 -1.51 19.18 -6.24
C ILE A 117 -2.10 18.84 -7.61
N ASP A 118 -2.03 19.78 -8.56
CA ASP A 118 -2.52 19.59 -9.92
C ASP A 118 -1.46 18.93 -10.84
N ALA A 119 -1.85 18.65 -12.08
CA ALA A 119 -0.97 18.02 -13.08
C ALA A 119 0.27 18.86 -13.46
N LYS A 120 0.27 20.16 -13.14
CA LYS A 120 1.40 21.09 -13.38
C LYS A 120 2.29 21.25 -12.15
N GLY A 121 1.95 20.60 -11.02
CA GLY A 121 2.69 20.70 -9.76
C GLY A 121 2.30 21.90 -8.91
N LYS A 122 1.23 22.63 -9.25
CA LYS A 122 0.74 23.73 -8.41
C LYS A 122 0.13 23.17 -7.14
N LYS A 123 0.69 23.54 -5.99
CA LYS A 123 0.17 23.23 -4.66
C LYS A 123 -0.96 24.17 -4.27
N THR A 124 -2.00 23.64 -3.66
CA THR A 124 -3.08 24.38 -3.00
C THR A 124 -3.29 23.78 -1.62
N LEU A 125 -3.25 24.58 -0.56
CA LEU A 125 -3.52 24.11 0.79
C LEU A 125 -4.98 23.65 0.86
N LEU A 126 -5.19 22.35 1.11
CA LEU A 126 -6.53 21.77 1.24
C LEU A 126 -7.03 21.90 2.68
N ALA A 127 -6.16 21.59 3.65
CA ALA A 127 -6.44 21.77 5.07
C ALA A 127 -5.15 22.13 5.80
N GLY A 128 -5.13 23.27 6.49
CA GLY A 128 -4.07 23.65 7.43
C GLY A 128 -4.42 23.26 8.85
N PRO A 129 -3.50 23.42 9.83
CA PRO A 129 -3.72 22.98 11.22
C PRO A 129 -5.00 23.50 11.86
N SER A 130 -5.40 24.72 11.56
CA SER A 130 -6.61 25.35 12.10
C SER A 130 -7.92 24.83 11.51
N ALA A 131 -7.87 24.06 10.43
CA ALA A 131 -9.05 23.43 9.84
C ALA A 131 -9.46 22.13 10.57
N PHE A 132 -8.55 21.57 11.36
CA PHE A 132 -8.79 20.34 12.11
C PHE A 132 -9.55 20.62 13.42
N PRO A 133 -10.49 19.74 13.83
CA PRO A 133 -11.17 19.88 15.13
C PRO A 133 -10.21 19.92 16.33
N THR A 134 -9.09 19.24 16.21
CA THR A 134 -7.92 19.30 17.09
C THR A 134 -6.71 19.38 16.17
N PRO A 135 -5.77 20.31 16.38
CA PRO A 135 -4.57 20.40 15.56
C PRO A 135 -3.86 19.05 15.47
N PRO A 136 -3.48 18.60 14.26
CA PRO A 136 -2.79 17.33 14.09
C PRO A 136 -1.40 17.38 14.71
N THR A 137 -0.91 16.24 15.14
CA THR A 137 0.43 16.10 15.73
C THR A 137 1.46 15.60 14.73
N PHE A 138 1.07 14.66 13.87
CA PHE A 138 1.93 14.08 12.85
C PHE A 138 1.08 13.30 11.83
N LEU A 139 0.58 14.01 10.82
CA LEU A 139 -0.15 13.38 9.73
C LEU A 139 0.76 12.45 8.97
N ASN A 140 0.24 11.26 8.62
CA ASN A 140 1.04 10.26 7.95
C ASN A 140 0.32 9.74 6.69
N ASP A 141 -0.28 8.58 6.71
CA ASP A 141 -0.80 7.94 5.52
C ASP A 141 -2.19 8.45 5.12
N VAL A 142 -2.49 8.34 3.82
CA VAL A 142 -3.70 8.86 3.18
C VAL A 142 -4.33 7.79 2.31
N VAL A 143 -5.62 7.53 2.50
CA VAL A 143 -6.41 6.64 1.64
C VAL A 143 -7.65 7.33 1.10
N VAL A 144 -8.04 7.01 -0.14
CA VAL A 144 -9.27 7.54 -0.75
C VAL A 144 -10.50 6.88 -0.14
N SER A 145 -11.50 7.67 0.28
CA SER A 145 -12.77 7.13 0.76
C SER A 145 -13.51 6.32 -0.33
N PRO A 146 -14.34 5.33 0.03
CA PRO A 146 -15.03 4.48 -0.95
C PRO A 146 -15.90 5.26 -1.94
N ASP A 147 -16.49 6.39 -1.52
CA ASP A 147 -17.30 7.28 -2.36
C ASP A 147 -16.46 8.24 -3.22
N LYS A 148 -15.14 8.25 -3.04
CA LYS A 148 -14.17 9.11 -3.74
C LYS A 148 -14.41 10.62 -3.56
N LYS A 149 -15.12 11.04 -2.51
CA LYS A 149 -15.40 12.45 -2.21
C LYS A 149 -14.50 13.03 -1.12
N SER A 150 -13.72 12.19 -0.47
CA SER A 150 -12.83 12.55 0.62
C SER A 150 -11.64 11.60 0.68
N VAL A 151 -10.71 11.92 1.56
CA VAL A 151 -9.62 11.04 1.97
C VAL A 151 -9.68 10.82 3.48
N LEU A 152 -9.21 9.66 3.94
CA LEU A 152 -8.94 9.42 5.36
C LEU A 152 -7.43 9.53 5.57
N ILE A 153 -7.05 10.09 6.73
CA ILE A 153 -5.65 10.38 7.06
C ILE A 153 -5.38 9.95 8.49
N THR A 154 -4.27 9.24 8.71
CA THR A 154 -3.79 8.94 10.06
C THR A 154 -3.04 10.12 10.65
N ASP A 155 -3.29 10.42 11.93
CA ASP A 155 -2.42 11.23 12.79
C ASP A 155 -1.75 10.30 13.80
N MET A 156 -0.45 10.09 13.65
CA MET A 156 0.31 9.13 14.45
C MET A 156 0.42 9.50 15.93
N GLY A 157 -0.01 10.70 16.33
CA GLY A 157 0.01 11.11 17.73
C GLY A 157 1.42 11.35 18.29
N ALA A 158 1.75 10.70 19.40
CA ALA A 158 2.96 10.99 20.18
C ALA A 158 4.23 10.31 19.63
N VAL A 159 4.58 10.53 18.36
CA VAL A 159 5.71 9.85 17.68
C VAL A 159 7.07 10.04 18.37
N THR A 160 7.28 11.16 19.06
CA THR A 160 8.53 11.44 19.79
C THR A 160 8.62 10.73 21.14
N LYS A 161 7.51 10.11 21.60
CA LYS A 161 7.40 9.45 22.91
C LYS A 161 7.41 7.92 22.83
N MET A 162 7.59 7.34 21.66
CA MET A 162 7.56 5.89 21.46
C MET A 162 8.95 5.22 21.48
N ARG A 163 10.03 5.99 21.64
CA ARG A 163 11.40 5.48 21.59
C ARG A 163 12.31 6.15 22.59
N GLY A 164 13.34 5.40 23.00
CA GLY A 164 14.41 5.86 23.90
C GLY A 164 15.42 6.76 23.18
N ALA A 165 16.39 7.26 23.95
CA ALA A 165 17.49 8.09 23.44
C ALA A 165 18.39 7.33 22.44
N ASP A 166 18.40 6.00 22.49
CA ASP A 166 19.08 5.11 21.55
C ASP A 166 18.33 4.92 20.21
N GLY A 167 17.17 5.57 20.06
CA GLY A 167 16.31 5.49 18.88
C GLY A 167 15.46 4.22 18.77
N LYS A 168 15.58 3.28 19.71
CA LYS A 168 14.80 2.03 19.70
C LYS A 168 13.42 2.25 20.30
N LEU A 169 12.42 1.59 19.71
CA LEU A 169 11.08 1.55 20.27
C LEU A 169 11.10 0.91 21.66
N PHE A 170 10.37 1.50 22.60
CA PHE A 170 10.22 0.91 23.93
C PHE A 170 9.61 -0.49 23.85
N GLU A 171 9.94 -1.33 24.84
CA GLU A 171 9.35 -2.66 24.92
C GLU A 171 7.85 -2.61 25.20
N ILE A 172 7.11 -3.49 24.52
CA ILE A 172 5.65 -3.60 24.69
C ILE A 172 5.35 -3.97 26.14
N ASN A 173 4.38 -3.31 26.77
CA ASN A 173 4.00 -3.42 28.17
C ASN A 173 5.00 -2.85 29.18
N SER A 174 6.10 -2.22 28.76
CA SER A 174 6.97 -1.48 29.66
C SER A 174 6.25 -0.28 30.32
N ALA A 175 6.90 0.33 31.30
CA ALA A 175 6.39 1.57 31.93
C ALA A 175 6.33 2.72 30.91
N GLU A 176 7.37 2.83 30.07
CA GLU A 176 7.49 3.82 29.01
C GLU A 176 6.36 3.65 27.95
N HIS A 177 6.09 2.40 27.52
CA HIS A 177 4.96 2.13 26.62
C HIS A 177 3.64 2.61 27.21
N LYS A 178 3.38 2.27 28.49
CA LYS A 178 2.14 2.68 29.21
C LYS A 178 2.03 4.18 29.40
N ALA A 179 3.16 4.90 29.35
CA ALA A 179 3.23 6.35 29.45
C ALA A 179 3.07 7.08 28.09
N ILE A 180 3.00 6.38 26.96
CA ILE A 180 2.78 7.00 25.66
C ILE A 180 1.38 7.68 25.67
N PRO A 181 1.30 8.99 25.38
CA PRO A 181 0.01 9.67 25.33
C PRO A 181 -0.92 9.10 24.27
N VAL A 182 -2.15 8.81 24.62
CA VAL A 182 -3.21 8.33 23.73
C VAL A 182 -3.85 9.54 23.05
N ILE A 183 -3.24 10.03 21.97
CA ILE A 183 -3.67 11.24 21.25
C ILE A 183 -3.81 11.03 19.72
N ALA A 184 -3.45 9.85 19.22
CA ALA A 184 -3.56 9.52 17.80
C ALA A 184 -5.03 9.49 17.32
N ARG A 185 -5.23 9.82 16.03
CA ARG A 185 -6.56 9.97 15.42
C ARG A 185 -6.59 9.46 13.99
N VAL A 186 -7.79 9.32 13.45
CA VAL A 186 -8.00 9.28 12.00
C VAL A 186 -8.95 10.42 11.65
N PHE A 187 -8.52 11.25 10.71
CA PHE A 187 -9.33 12.33 10.16
C PHE A 187 -9.87 11.98 8.77
N GLN A 188 -11.00 12.55 8.42
CA GLN A 188 -11.50 12.61 7.05
C GLN A 188 -11.41 14.05 6.56
N VAL A 189 -10.84 14.22 5.36
CA VAL A 189 -10.75 15.52 4.68
C VAL A 189 -11.47 15.42 3.35
N THR A 190 -12.51 16.22 3.17
CA THR A 190 -13.26 16.28 1.90
C THR A 190 -12.44 17.01 0.83
N LEU A 191 -12.77 16.79 -0.45
CA LEU A 191 -12.02 17.42 -1.56
C LEU A 191 -12.18 18.95 -1.64
N ASP A 192 -13.06 19.55 -0.83
CA ASP A 192 -13.23 20.99 -0.62
C ASP A 192 -12.61 21.48 0.72
N GLY A 193 -11.93 20.61 1.47
CA GLY A 193 -11.13 20.97 2.63
C GLY A 193 -11.85 20.91 3.98
N LYS A 194 -13.09 20.40 4.06
CA LYS A 194 -13.76 20.21 5.34
C LYS A 194 -13.14 19.00 6.06
N VAL A 195 -12.78 19.18 7.33
CA VAL A 195 -12.17 18.15 8.16
C VAL A 195 -13.14 17.66 9.23
N THR A 196 -13.17 16.34 9.43
CA THR A 196 -13.91 15.68 10.53
C THR A 196 -13.05 14.59 11.16
N GLU A 197 -13.20 14.36 12.48
CA GLU A 197 -12.58 13.24 13.17
C GLU A 197 -13.44 12.00 12.97
N VAL A 198 -12.83 10.91 12.46
CA VAL A 198 -13.50 9.62 12.19
C VAL A 198 -13.21 8.61 13.30
N ILE A 199 -11.98 8.60 13.80
CA ILE A 199 -11.59 7.77 14.94
C ILE A 199 -10.90 8.69 15.95
N ALA A 200 -11.52 8.82 17.10
CA ALA A 200 -11.00 9.56 18.25
C ALA A 200 -9.87 8.78 18.96
N PRO A 201 -9.07 9.45 19.80
CA PRO A 201 -8.02 8.79 20.58
C PRO A 201 -8.52 7.59 21.35
N THR A 202 -7.78 6.49 21.25
CA THR A 202 -8.12 5.23 21.91
C THR A 202 -6.86 4.43 22.23
N PRO A 203 -6.80 3.74 23.40
CA PRO A 203 -5.67 2.85 23.70
C PRO A 203 -5.51 1.67 22.75
N LYS A 204 -6.47 1.44 21.85
CA LYS A 204 -6.38 0.43 20.80
C LYS A 204 -5.47 0.84 19.66
N MET A 205 -5.20 2.15 19.50
CA MET A 205 -4.48 2.74 18.38
C MET A 205 -3.57 3.86 18.93
N LEU A 206 -2.29 3.55 19.14
CA LEU A 206 -1.33 4.48 19.75
C LEU A 206 -0.57 5.30 18.69
N ASN A 207 -0.09 4.63 17.64
CA ASN A 207 0.69 5.23 16.56
C ASN A 207 0.26 4.63 15.20
N PRO A 208 -0.96 4.95 14.72
CA PRO A 208 -1.42 4.50 13.40
C PRO A 208 -0.55 5.09 12.32
N ASN A 209 0.02 4.22 11.48
CA ASN A 209 0.78 4.64 10.31
C ASN A 209 -0.07 4.38 9.05
N GLY A 210 0.10 3.24 8.37
CA GLY A 210 -0.65 2.90 7.19
C GLY A 210 -2.16 2.80 7.42
N ILE A 211 -2.95 3.26 6.45
CA ILE A 211 -4.41 3.20 6.47
C ILE A 211 -4.97 2.70 5.16
N ASP A 212 -5.92 1.79 5.24
CA ASP A 212 -6.67 1.27 4.11
C ASP A 212 -8.17 1.26 4.43
N VAL A 213 -9.03 1.41 3.42
CA VAL A 213 -10.47 1.39 3.60
C VAL A 213 -11.16 0.49 2.58
N LEU A 214 -11.90 -0.49 3.06
CA LEU A 214 -12.63 -1.43 2.22
C LEU A 214 -13.93 -0.80 1.69
N ALA A 215 -14.46 -1.32 0.59
CA ALA A 215 -15.68 -0.83 -0.05
C ALA A 215 -16.90 -0.73 0.89
N ASN A 216 -16.94 -1.54 1.95
CA ASN A 216 -18.00 -1.51 2.98
C ASN A 216 -17.73 -0.51 4.11
N GLY A 217 -16.67 0.31 4.01
CA GLY A 217 -16.30 1.34 4.98
C GLY A 217 -15.54 0.84 6.20
N ARG A 218 -15.15 -0.45 6.26
CA ARG A 218 -14.21 -0.91 7.30
C ARG A 218 -12.84 -0.32 7.04
N ILE A 219 -12.20 0.15 8.10
CA ILE A 219 -10.87 0.78 8.05
C ILE A 219 -9.86 -0.23 8.60
N ARG A 220 -8.75 -0.43 7.89
CA ARG A 220 -7.59 -1.20 8.33
C ARG A 220 -6.44 -0.26 8.62
N ILE A 221 -5.69 -0.54 9.67
CA ILE A 221 -4.59 0.29 10.15
C ILE A 221 -3.40 -0.59 10.46
N ALA A 222 -2.24 -0.24 9.90
CA ALA A 222 -0.95 -0.75 10.34
C ALA A 222 -0.48 0.09 11.54
N GLU A 223 -0.43 -0.53 12.72
CA GLU A 223 -0.03 0.15 13.95
C GLU A 223 1.47 0.05 14.14
N PHE A 224 2.16 1.19 14.06
CA PHE A 224 3.62 1.26 14.00
C PHE A 224 4.31 0.74 15.27
N PHE A 225 3.81 1.12 16.45
CA PHE A 225 4.49 0.81 17.70
C PHE A 225 4.26 -0.64 18.12
N THR A 226 3.01 -1.10 18.16
CA THR A 226 2.67 -2.46 18.61
C THR A 226 2.93 -3.52 17.54
N GLY A 227 2.85 -3.12 16.28
CA GLY A 227 2.94 -4.04 15.14
C GLY A 227 1.66 -4.86 14.91
N ASP A 228 0.55 -4.41 15.46
CA ASP A 228 -0.77 -4.97 15.19
C ASP A 228 -1.31 -4.41 13.86
N VAL A 229 -1.97 -5.27 13.08
CA VAL A 229 -2.84 -4.82 12.01
C VAL A 229 -4.27 -4.83 12.53
N LEU A 230 -4.85 -3.65 12.60
CA LEU A 230 -6.17 -3.43 13.20
C LEU A 230 -7.23 -3.29 12.11
N GLU A 231 -8.42 -3.82 12.36
CA GLU A 231 -9.62 -3.51 11.57
C GLU A 231 -10.66 -2.83 12.48
N TYR A 232 -11.10 -1.64 12.05
CA TYR A 232 -12.12 -0.84 12.71
C TYR A 232 -13.42 -0.84 11.91
N ASN A 233 -14.54 -1.05 12.61
CA ASN A 233 -15.87 -0.99 12.03
C ASN A 233 -16.88 -0.39 13.02
N LYS A 234 -17.21 0.89 12.85
CA LYS A 234 -18.24 1.59 13.64
C LYS A 234 -18.08 1.37 15.16
N GLY A 235 -16.90 1.64 15.70
CA GLY A 235 -16.58 1.49 17.12
C GLY A 235 -16.10 0.10 17.54
N LYS A 236 -16.17 -0.90 16.67
CA LYS A 236 -15.69 -2.26 16.94
C LYS A 236 -14.29 -2.44 16.38
N TRP A 237 -13.40 -3.04 17.19
CA TRP A 237 -12.01 -3.30 16.83
C TRP A 237 -11.73 -4.79 16.75
N LYS A 238 -10.92 -5.18 15.78
CA LYS A 238 -10.37 -6.53 15.62
C LYS A 238 -8.90 -6.42 15.23
N THR A 239 -8.01 -7.18 15.86
CA THR A 239 -6.65 -7.39 15.35
C THR A 239 -6.71 -8.53 14.33
N ILE A 240 -6.27 -8.26 13.10
CA ILE A 240 -6.33 -9.22 11.97
C ILE A 240 -4.96 -9.81 11.63
N ALA A 241 -3.86 -9.16 12.03
CA ALA A 241 -2.49 -9.70 11.97
C ALA A 241 -1.64 -9.07 13.07
N LYS A 242 -0.46 -9.63 13.35
CA LYS A 242 0.47 -9.17 14.39
C LYS A 242 1.93 -9.36 13.95
N GLY A 243 2.84 -8.72 14.70
CA GLY A 243 4.28 -8.91 14.52
C GLY A 243 4.91 -8.01 13.47
N HIS A 244 4.24 -6.91 13.12
CA HIS A 244 4.69 -5.89 12.17
C HIS A 244 5.19 -4.62 12.88
N ARG A 245 6.05 -4.78 13.90
CA ARG A 245 6.66 -3.59 14.56
C ARG A 245 7.35 -2.71 13.53
N SER A 246 7.07 -1.41 13.56
CA SER A 246 7.35 -0.46 12.48
C SER A 246 6.52 -0.69 11.22
N GLY A 247 5.32 -1.25 11.35
CA GLY A 247 4.37 -1.35 10.24
C GLY A 247 4.12 0.02 9.64
N ASP A 248 4.23 0.10 8.32
CA ASP A 248 4.10 1.35 7.57
C ASP A 248 2.86 1.30 6.66
N GLY A 249 3.00 0.97 5.39
CA GLY A 249 1.86 0.89 4.49
C GLY A 249 0.96 -0.33 4.70
N ILE A 250 -0.29 -0.19 4.32
CA ILE A 250 -1.26 -1.28 4.20
C ILE A 250 -2.17 -1.04 3.00
N VAL A 251 -2.38 -2.05 2.17
CA VAL A 251 -3.31 -2.01 1.02
C VAL A 251 -3.97 -3.37 0.83
N HIS A 252 -5.21 -3.40 0.32
CA HIS A 252 -5.87 -4.65 -0.07
C HIS A 252 -6.03 -4.75 -1.59
N ASP A 253 -6.14 -6.00 -2.08
CA ASP A 253 -6.48 -6.30 -3.48
C ASP A 253 -7.99 -6.59 -3.66
N SER A 254 -8.40 -6.79 -4.90
CA SER A 254 -9.80 -7.08 -5.27
C SER A 254 -10.33 -8.39 -4.67
N LYS A 255 -9.45 -9.29 -4.20
CA LYS A 255 -9.78 -10.54 -3.50
C LYS A 255 -9.84 -10.36 -1.98
N GLY A 256 -9.54 -9.14 -1.48
CA GLY A 256 -9.49 -8.80 -0.06
C GLY A 256 -8.21 -9.23 0.66
N ARG A 257 -7.25 -9.86 -0.05
CA ARG A 257 -5.90 -10.10 0.49
C ARG A 257 -5.26 -8.76 0.79
N PHE A 258 -4.43 -8.69 1.81
CA PHE A 258 -3.80 -7.41 2.17
C PHE A 258 -2.29 -7.56 2.33
N TYR A 259 -1.61 -6.45 2.15
CA TYR A 259 -0.16 -6.33 2.14
C TYR A 259 0.25 -5.34 3.20
N VAL A 260 1.31 -5.65 3.95
CA VAL A 260 1.84 -4.79 5.03
C VAL A 260 3.34 -4.65 4.84
N SER A 261 3.86 -3.43 4.91
CA SER A 261 5.29 -3.13 4.89
C SER A 261 5.81 -2.75 6.28
N GLU A 262 7.13 -2.85 6.48
CA GLU A 262 7.81 -2.55 7.74
C GLU A 262 9.09 -1.75 7.50
N VAL A 263 9.18 -0.56 8.08
CA VAL A 263 10.33 0.35 7.88
C VAL A 263 11.63 -0.19 8.46
N PHE A 264 11.60 -0.82 9.65
CA PHE A 264 12.86 -1.21 10.31
C PHE A 264 13.43 -2.51 9.78
N THR A 265 12.59 -3.41 9.32
CA THR A 265 12.99 -4.73 8.83
C THR A 265 13.13 -4.80 7.32
N GLY A 266 12.51 -3.86 6.60
CA GLY A 266 12.37 -3.93 5.14
C GLY A 266 11.42 -5.02 4.66
N ARG A 267 10.68 -5.65 5.56
CA ARG A 267 9.78 -6.76 5.25
C ARG A 267 8.49 -6.27 4.62
N VAL A 268 7.99 -7.03 3.65
CA VAL A 268 6.66 -6.85 3.05
C VAL A 268 5.94 -8.18 3.15
N THR A 269 4.78 -8.22 3.78
CA THR A 269 4.03 -9.46 4.01
C THR A 269 2.64 -9.36 3.40
N ARG A 270 2.26 -10.36 2.61
CA ARG A 270 0.90 -10.56 2.11
C ARG A 270 0.14 -11.53 3.01
N TYR A 271 -1.13 -11.24 3.25
CA TYR A 271 -2.08 -12.08 3.98
C TYR A 271 -3.29 -12.41 3.12
N GLU A 272 -3.96 -13.51 3.40
CA GLU A 272 -5.31 -13.75 2.93
C GLU A 272 -6.31 -12.78 3.60
N ALA A 273 -7.51 -12.65 3.06
CA ALA A 273 -8.51 -11.65 3.49
C ALA A 273 -8.88 -11.73 4.99
N ASP A 274 -8.76 -12.91 5.59
CA ASP A 274 -9.06 -13.18 7.00
C ASP A 274 -7.85 -12.98 7.94
N GLY A 275 -6.68 -12.65 7.40
CA GLY A 275 -5.41 -12.49 8.13
C GLY A 275 -4.61 -13.77 8.27
N SER A 276 -5.00 -14.84 7.59
CA SER A 276 -4.26 -16.11 7.56
C SER A 276 -3.17 -16.14 6.49
N ALA A 277 -2.39 -17.22 6.46
CA ALA A 277 -1.40 -17.57 5.43
C ALA A 277 -0.42 -16.43 5.08
N PRO A 278 0.35 -15.89 6.04
CA PRO A 278 1.35 -14.87 5.75
C PRO A 278 2.39 -15.37 4.76
N LYS A 279 2.68 -14.54 3.77
CA LYS A 279 3.73 -14.77 2.79
C LYS A 279 4.58 -13.53 2.64
N GLU A 280 5.87 -13.64 2.90
CA GLU A 280 6.82 -12.57 2.67
C GLU A 280 7.07 -12.38 1.17
N LEU A 281 7.15 -11.11 0.75
CA LEU A 281 7.36 -10.69 -0.62
C LEU A 281 8.63 -9.84 -0.70
N GLY A 282 9.36 -9.99 -1.83
CA GLY A 282 10.58 -9.23 -2.08
C GLY A 282 11.74 -9.67 -1.18
N GLN A 283 12.92 -9.14 -1.48
CA GLN A 283 14.15 -9.39 -0.71
C GLN A 283 15.06 -8.17 -0.75
N GLY A 284 15.79 -7.94 0.35
CA GLY A 284 16.86 -6.96 0.42
C GLY A 284 16.41 -5.50 0.54
N LEU A 285 15.11 -5.23 0.79
CA LEU A 285 14.66 -3.88 1.12
C LEU A 285 15.25 -3.48 2.47
N LYS A 286 15.73 -2.23 2.57
CA LYS A 286 16.37 -1.69 3.78
C LYS A 286 15.37 -1.00 4.71
N ALA A 287 14.29 -0.44 4.12
CA ALA A 287 13.22 0.23 4.85
C ALA A 287 11.98 0.32 3.94
N ALA A 288 11.13 -0.71 3.99
CA ALA A 288 9.90 -0.74 3.21
C ALA A 288 8.87 0.24 3.79
N ALA A 289 8.61 1.33 3.06
CA ALA A 289 7.68 2.37 3.43
C ALA A 289 6.28 2.13 2.83
N ASP A 290 5.42 3.14 2.78
CA ASP A 290 4.05 3.01 2.28
C ASP A 290 4.03 2.67 0.78
N HIS A 291 3.16 1.76 0.39
CA HIS A 291 3.22 1.08 -0.90
C HIS A 291 1.91 1.18 -1.68
N PHE A 292 2.01 1.04 -2.99
CA PHE A 292 0.89 1.07 -3.92
C PHE A 292 0.73 -0.27 -4.64
N LEU A 293 -0.49 -0.78 -4.69
CA LEU A 293 -0.85 -1.98 -5.44
C LEU A 293 -1.37 -1.61 -6.83
N ASP A 294 -0.60 -1.90 -7.87
CA ASP A 294 -1.07 -1.86 -9.25
C ASP A 294 -1.53 -3.25 -9.70
N GLU A 295 -2.75 -3.64 -9.30
CA GLU A 295 -3.31 -4.95 -9.64
C GLU A 295 -3.34 -5.20 -11.15
N LYS A 296 -3.63 -4.16 -11.94
CA LYS A 296 -3.68 -4.27 -13.40
C LYS A 296 -2.31 -4.60 -13.99
N ALA A 297 -1.26 -4.08 -13.41
CA ALA A 297 0.12 -4.37 -13.80
C ALA A 297 0.67 -5.64 -13.12
N GLY A 298 -0.02 -6.19 -12.12
CA GLY A 298 0.40 -7.36 -11.35
C GLY A 298 1.62 -7.07 -10.47
N VAL A 299 1.74 -5.84 -9.93
CA VAL A 299 2.90 -5.44 -9.12
C VAL A 299 2.47 -4.70 -7.85
N LEU A 300 3.20 -4.95 -6.77
CA LEU A 300 3.23 -4.10 -5.59
C LEU A 300 4.46 -3.19 -5.69
N ILE A 301 4.28 -1.89 -5.54
CA ILE A 301 5.34 -0.90 -5.66
C ILE A 301 5.64 -0.36 -4.29
N VAL A 302 6.85 -0.58 -3.80
CA VAL A 302 7.26 -0.29 -2.43
C VAL A 302 8.41 0.72 -2.46
N PRO A 303 8.27 1.91 -1.87
CA PRO A 303 9.41 2.79 -1.63
C PRO A 303 10.36 2.16 -0.59
N ASP A 304 11.64 2.04 -0.94
CA ASP A 304 12.70 1.75 0.04
C ASP A 304 13.31 3.07 0.48
N SER A 305 12.86 3.60 1.61
CA SER A 305 13.24 4.94 2.07
C SER A 305 14.70 5.08 2.43
N LYS A 306 15.39 3.99 2.81
CA LYS A 306 16.84 4.01 3.04
C LYS A 306 17.66 3.82 1.77
N ALA A 307 17.14 3.09 0.78
CA ALA A 307 17.85 2.89 -0.49
C ALA A 307 17.63 4.05 -1.47
N GLY A 308 16.57 4.85 -1.30
CA GLY A 308 16.21 5.92 -2.24
C GLY A 308 15.59 5.37 -3.53
N GLU A 309 14.89 4.25 -3.45
CA GLU A 309 14.40 3.50 -4.60
C GLU A 309 12.92 3.18 -4.51
N LEU A 310 12.27 2.97 -5.67
CA LEU A 310 11.05 2.19 -5.77
C LEU A 310 11.40 0.75 -6.10
N VAL A 311 10.84 -0.18 -5.35
CA VAL A 311 10.97 -1.62 -5.57
C VAL A 311 9.65 -2.15 -6.11
N PHE A 312 9.66 -2.68 -7.34
CA PHE A 312 8.50 -3.29 -7.99
C PHE A 312 8.53 -4.79 -7.75
N LEU A 313 7.59 -5.30 -6.96
CA LEU A 313 7.45 -6.71 -6.60
C LEU A 313 6.35 -7.34 -7.46
N ALA A 314 6.66 -8.38 -8.22
CA ALA A 314 5.65 -9.16 -8.95
C ALA A 314 4.76 -9.94 -7.96
N LEU A 315 3.43 -10.02 -8.22
CA LEU A 315 2.41 -10.64 -7.36
C LEU A 315 2.06 -12.07 -7.77
#